data_8dcb0bec9676cbb8f2d7d16d83ac522a
#
_entry.id   8dcb0bec9676cbb8f2d7d16d83ac522a
#
_cell.length_a   1.000
_cell.length_b   1.000
_cell.length_c   1.000
_cell.angle_alpha   90.00
_cell.angle_beta   90.00
_cell.angle_gamma   90.00
#
_symmetry.space_group_name_H-M   'P 1'
#
loop_
_entity.id
_entity.type
_entity.pdbx_description
1 polymer ?
#
loop_
_entity_poly.entity_id
_entity_poly.type
_entity_poly.pdbx_seq_one_letter_code
_entity_poly.pdbx_strand_id
1 'polypeptide(L)'
;PAVFEANMDFITLLQFVVVLAAIFLGVRLGGIGIGYVGGAGVLVLGLGFGMKPGNVPWDVILIIASVIAAIAAMQLAGGLDYLVRIAERILRRNPKQINYLAPVVTYVLTLFAGTGHTAFSMIPVIVEVAKEQNIRPAVPLSIAVVASQIAITASPVSAAVIYMSGVLEKFGWSYP
;
A
#
# COMPACT_ATOMS: atom_id res chain seq x y z
N PRO A 1 -25.63 -29.28 -5.63
CA PRO A 1 -25.04 -28.00 -6.00
C PRO A 1 -26.15 -26.96 -5.89
N ALA A 2 -26.42 -26.48 -4.67
CA ALA A 2 -27.31 -25.36 -4.43
C ALA A 2 -26.51 -24.09 -4.74
N VAL A 3 -26.65 -23.66 -5.95
CA VAL A 3 -26.15 -22.45 -6.50
C VAL A 3 -26.82 -21.28 -5.80
N PHE A 4 -26.02 -20.41 -5.29
CA PHE A 4 -26.15 -19.00 -5.04
C PHE A 4 -27.35 -18.33 -5.76
N GLU A 5 -28.55 -18.57 -5.29
CA GLU A 5 -29.67 -17.65 -5.50
C GLU A 5 -29.64 -16.63 -4.34
N ALA A 6 -28.68 -15.73 -4.42
CA ALA A 6 -28.72 -14.54 -3.62
C ALA A 6 -29.78 -13.61 -4.26
N ASN A 7 -31.04 -13.77 -3.87
CA ASN A 7 -31.94 -12.64 -3.83
C ASN A 7 -31.28 -11.61 -2.91
N MET A 8 -30.50 -10.72 -3.47
CA MET A 8 -29.98 -9.58 -2.71
C MET A 8 -31.20 -8.75 -2.31
N ASP A 9 -31.60 -8.90 -1.05
CA ASP A 9 -32.65 -8.06 -0.48
C ASP A 9 -32.26 -6.60 -0.69
N PHE A 10 -33.25 -5.76 -0.97
CA PHE A 10 -33.06 -4.32 -1.17
C PHE A 10 -32.16 -3.70 -0.06
N ILE A 11 -32.30 -4.19 1.17
CA ILE A 11 -31.49 -3.76 2.31
C ILE A 11 -30.02 -4.13 2.10
N THR A 12 -29.70 -5.33 1.64
CA THR A 12 -28.34 -5.76 1.35
C THR A 12 -27.69 -4.90 0.24
N LEU A 13 -28.48 -4.55 -0.76
CA LEU A 13 -28.01 -3.64 -1.82
C LEU A 13 -27.68 -2.24 -1.26
N LEU A 14 -28.53 -1.69 -0.38
CA LEU A 14 -28.27 -0.41 0.27
C LEU A 14 -27.01 -0.46 1.16
N GLN A 15 -26.83 -1.54 1.91
CA GLN A 15 -25.62 -1.73 2.73
C GLN A 15 -24.36 -1.75 1.84
N PHE A 16 -24.43 -2.43 0.71
CA PHE A 16 -23.33 -2.47 -0.25
C PHE A 16 -23.03 -1.09 -0.85
N VAL A 17 -24.06 -0.31 -1.16
CA VAL A 17 -23.91 1.07 -1.63
C VAL A 17 -23.22 1.95 -0.57
N VAL A 18 -23.56 1.80 0.72
CA VAL A 18 -22.88 2.53 1.82
C VAL A 18 -21.39 2.17 1.87
N VAL A 19 -21.04 0.89 1.73
CA VAL A 19 -19.64 0.46 1.71
C VAL A 19 -18.89 1.07 0.52
N LEU A 20 -19.46 1.00 -0.68
CA LEU A 20 -18.85 1.57 -1.88
C LEU A 20 -18.69 3.10 -1.77
N ALA A 21 -19.71 3.79 -1.24
CA ALA A 21 -19.65 5.22 -1.00
C ALA A 21 -18.55 5.58 0.01
N ALA A 22 -18.42 4.81 1.10
CA ALA A 22 -17.35 5.01 2.07
C ALA A 22 -15.97 4.79 1.45
N ILE A 23 -15.79 3.76 0.63
CA ILE A 23 -14.53 3.51 -0.10
C ILE A 23 -14.23 4.69 -1.04
N PHE A 24 -15.20 5.09 -1.86
CA PHE A 24 -15.02 6.19 -2.81
C PHE A 24 -14.65 7.51 -2.14
N LEU A 25 -15.38 7.90 -1.10
CA LEU A 25 -15.11 9.11 -0.34
C LEU A 25 -13.78 9.02 0.39
N GLY A 26 -13.46 7.86 0.97
CA GLY A 26 -12.19 7.62 1.63
C GLY A 26 -10.99 7.78 0.69
N VAL A 27 -11.07 7.22 -0.50
CA VAL A 27 -10.03 7.37 -1.55
C VAL A 27 -9.90 8.84 -1.97
N ARG A 28 -11.02 9.57 -2.09
CA ARG A 28 -11.02 11.00 -2.45
C ARG A 28 -10.35 11.88 -1.39
N LEU A 29 -10.57 11.59 -0.12
CA LEU A 29 -10.00 12.35 0.98
C LEU A 29 -8.52 11.98 1.24
N GLY A 30 -8.16 10.73 1.00
CA GLY A 30 -6.80 10.22 1.21
C GLY A 30 -6.33 10.26 2.67
N GLY A 31 -5.13 9.75 2.93
CA GLY A 31 -4.49 9.80 4.25
C GLY A 31 -5.40 9.34 5.39
N ILE A 32 -5.44 10.12 6.48
CA ILE A 32 -6.28 9.86 7.67
C ILE A 32 -7.79 9.90 7.34
N GLY A 33 -8.18 10.62 6.27
CA GLY A 33 -9.57 10.73 5.83
C GLY A 33 -10.20 9.38 5.51
N ILE A 34 -9.44 8.40 5.03
CA ILE A 34 -9.90 7.02 4.78
C ILE A 34 -10.45 6.40 6.07
N GLY A 35 -9.73 6.56 7.19
CA GLY A 35 -10.15 6.04 8.49
C GLY A 35 -11.44 6.69 9.00
N TYR A 36 -11.55 8.01 8.89
CA TYR A 36 -12.77 8.74 9.32
C TYR A 36 -14.00 8.33 8.51
N VAL A 37 -13.88 8.24 7.19
CA VAL A 37 -14.98 7.83 6.33
C VAL A 37 -15.33 6.35 6.54
N GLY A 38 -14.33 5.49 6.73
CA GLY A 38 -14.54 4.09 7.09
C GLY A 38 -15.31 3.96 8.41
N GLY A 39 -14.89 4.69 9.45
CA GLY A 39 -15.59 4.75 10.73
C GLY A 39 -17.03 5.26 10.61
N ALA A 40 -17.25 6.33 9.84
CA ALA A 40 -18.60 6.82 9.57
C ALA A 40 -19.45 5.77 8.83
N GLY A 41 -18.88 5.05 7.85
CA GLY A 41 -19.57 3.96 7.17
C GLY A 41 -20.00 2.84 8.12
N VAL A 42 -19.11 2.45 9.05
CA VAL A 42 -19.44 1.45 10.09
C VAL A 42 -20.56 1.94 11.00
N LEU A 43 -20.56 3.23 11.40
CA LEU A 43 -21.65 3.81 12.20
C LEU A 43 -22.98 3.79 11.45
N VAL A 44 -23.00 4.13 10.16
CA VAL A 44 -24.20 4.08 9.33
C VAL A 44 -24.73 2.64 9.23
N LEU A 45 -23.86 1.66 9.02
CA LEU A 45 -24.24 0.25 8.94
C LEU A 45 -24.73 -0.28 10.29
N GLY A 46 -24.07 0.07 11.39
CA GLY A 46 -24.43 -0.38 12.73
C GLY A 46 -25.71 0.27 13.25
N LEU A 47 -25.77 1.60 13.22
CA LEU A 47 -26.91 2.35 13.79
C LEU A 47 -28.09 2.45 12.81
N GLY A 48 -27.82 2.62 11.51
CA GLY A 48 -28.87 2.76 10.50
C GLY A 48 -29.50 1.44 10.07
N PHE A 49 -28.69 0.41 9.90
CA PHE A 49 -29.14 -0.92 9.43
C PHE A 49 -29.17 -1.98 10.53
N GLY A 50 -28.78 -1.64 11.76
CA GLY A 50 -28.75 -2.59 12.88
C GLY A 50 -27.76 -3.73 12.73
N MET A 51 -26.74 -3.57 11.87
CA MET A 51 -25.70 -4.58 11.68
C MET A 51 -24.86 -4.74 12.95
N LYS A 52 -24.75 -5.96 13.43
CA LYS A 52 -23.86 -6.27 14.56
C LYS A 52 -22.41 -6.30 14.05
N PRO A 53 -21.47 -5.66 14.76
CA PRO A 53 -20.07 -5.77 14.42
C PRO A 53 -19.64 -7.24 14.48
N GLY A 54 -18.90 -7.69 13.46
CA GLY A 54 -18.27 -9.00 13.45
C GLY A 54 -17.09 -9.06 14.43
N ASN A 55 -16.42 -10.21 14.45
CA ASN A 55 -15.18 -10.34 15.23
C ASN A 55 -14.11 -9.40 14.67
N VAL A 56 -13.65 -8.47 15.51
CA VAL A 56 -12.56 -7.57 15.15
C VAL A 56 -11.25 -8.37 15.18
N PRO A 57 -10.47 -8.40 14.09
CA PRO A 57 -9.21 -9.15 14.03
C PRO A 57 -8.09 -8.38 14.76
N TRP A 58 -8.15 -8.33 16.09
CA TRP A 58 -7.22 -7.56 16.92
C TRP A 58 -5.76 -7.95 16.69
N ASP A 59 -5.48 -9.24 16.51
CA ASP A 59 -4.12 -9.73 16.26
C ASP A 59 -3.54 -9.10 15.01
N VAL A 60 -4.30 -9.06 13.91
CA VAL A 60 -3.87 -8.45 12.64
C VAL A 60 -3.68 -6.94 12.80
N ILE A 61 -4.61 -6.27 13.51
CA ILE A 61 -4.52 -4.82 13.75
C ILE A 61 -3.26 -4.49 14.55
N LEU A 62 -2.97 -5.24 15.62
CA LEU A 62 -1.80 -5.03 16.46
C LEU A 62 -0.48 -5.30 15.70
N ILE A 63 -0.44 -6.35 14.88
CA ILE A 63 0.73 -6.64 14.03
C ILE A 63 0.97 -5.48 13.05
N ILE A 64 -0.06 -5.03 12.35
CA ILE A 64 0.04 -3.91 11.41
C ILE A 64 0.48 -2.63 12.13
N ALA A 65 -0.10 -2.32 13.28
CA ALA A 65 0.24 -1.15 14.06
C ALA A 65 1.71 -1.17 14.53
N SER A 66 2.20 -2.33 14.99
CA SER A 66 3.61 -2.48 15.42
C SER A 66 4.59 -2.30 14.25
N VAL A 67 4.27 -2.85 13.08
CA VAL A 67 5.09 -2.68 11.88
C VAL A 67 5.11 -1.22 11.43
N ILE A 68 3.95 -0.54 11.41
CA ILE A 68 3.88 0.88 11.07
C ILE A 68 4.70 1.72 12.06
N ALA A 69 4.62 1.42 13.36
CA ALA A 69 5.39 2.11 14.38
C ALA A 69 6.92 1.91 14.18
N ALA A 70 7.34 0.68 13.86
CA ALA A 70 8.75 0.38 13.58
C ALA A 70 9.26 1.13 12.33
N ILE A 71 8.46 1.16 11.25
CA ILE A 71 8.80 1.91 10.03
C ILE A 71 8.88 3.41 10.32
N ALA A 72 7.92 3.96 11.09
CA ALA A 72 7.92 5.37 11.48
C ALA A 72 9.17 5.70 12.33
N ALA A 73 9.55 4.86 13.26
CA ALA A 73 10.79 5.02 14.05
C ALA A 73 12.03 5.01 13.16
N MET A 74 12.11 4.09 12.19
CA MET A 74 13.20 4.05 11.21
C MET A 74 13.26 5.33 10.37
N GLN A 75 12.11 5.87 9.96
CA GLN A 75 12.04 7.13 9.21
C GLN A 75 12.52 8.31 10.05
N LEU A 76 12.07 8.42 11.30
CA LEU A 76 12.50 9.47 12.22
C LEU A 76 14.00 9.40 12.54
N ALA A 77 14.57 8.19 12.58
CA ALA A 77 16.00 7.98 12.74
C ALA A 77 16.83 8.30 11.47
N GLY A 78 16.19 8.71 10.36
CA GLY A 78 16.86 9.01 9.10
C GLY A 78 17.27 7.76 8.29
N GLY A 79 16.77 6.58 8.66
CA GLY A 79 17.11 5.33 7.97
C GLY A 79 16.61 5.33 6.52
N LEU A 80 15.40 5.85 6.28
CA LEU A 80 14.88 5.97 4.92
C LEU A 80 15.72 6.93 4.08
N ASP A 81 16.11 8.09 4.64
CA ASP A 81 16.95 9.06 3.94
C ASP A 81 18.32 8.49 3.58
N TYR A 82 18.85 7.62 4.44
CA TYR A 82 20.10 6.90 4.18
C TYR A 82 19.95 5.95 2.99
N LEU A 83 18.87 5.17 2.95
CA LEU A 83 18.57 4.26 1.83
C LEU A 83 18.35 5.03 0.52
N VAL A 84 17.64 6.15 0.57
CA VAL A 84 17.43 7.03 -0.59
C VAL A 84 18.77 7.58 -1.11
N ARG A 85 19.68 8.01 -0.22
CA ARG A 85 21.03 8.47 -0.63
C ARG A 85 21.86 7.36 -1.29
N ILE A 86 21.74 6.12 -0.83
CA ILE A 86 22.40 4.98 -1.49
C ILE A 86 21.81 4.78 -2.89
N ALA A 87 20.51 4.79 -2.99
CA ALA A 87 19.78 4.65 -4.25
C ALA A 87 20.16 5.74 -5.26
N GLU A 88 20.20 6.99 -4.81
CA GLU A 88 20.64 8.13 -5.61
C GLU A 88 22.08 7.94 -6.13
N ARG A 89 22.99 7.51 -5.27
CA ARG A 89 24.38 7.24 -5.65
C ARG A 89 24.48 6.17 -6.73
N ILE A 90 23.66 5.12 -6.66
CA ILE A 90 23.60 4.04 -7.67
C ILE A 90 23.11 4.61 -9.01
N LEU A 91 22.03 5.40 -9.00
CA LEU A 91 21.47 5.99 -10.22
C LEU A 91 22.46 6.97 -10.88
N ARG A 92 23.08 7.85 -10.07
CA ARG A 92 24.07 8.83 -10.60
C ARG A 92 25.37 8.20 -11.09
N ARG A 93 25.74 7.01 -10.57
CA ARG A 93 26.93 6.28 -11.03
C ARG A 93 26.75 5.68 -12.42
N ASN A 94 25.55 5.30 -12.81
CA ASN A 94 25.24 4.67 -14.09
C ASN A 94 24.02 5.35 -14.78
N PRO A 95 24.12 6.64 -15.11
CA PRO A 95 22.95 7.40 -15.54
C PRO A 95 22.37 6.95 -16.88
N LYS A 96 23.19 6.35 -17.76
CA LYS A 96 22.75 5.79 -19.06
C LYS A 96 21.79 4.62 -18.91
N GLN A 97 21.82 3.93 -17.76
CA GLN A 97 20.98 2.76 -17.49
C GLN A 97 19.77 3.09 -16.62
N ILE A 98 19.38 4.37 -16.54
CA ILE A 98 18.31 4.85 -15.66
C ILE A 98 16.99 4.10 -15.87
N ASN A 99 16.66 3.71 -17.10
CA ASN A 99 15.41 2.98 -17.40
C ASN A 99 15.34 1.61 -16.73
N TYR A 100 16.49 0.98 -16.46
CA TYR A 100 16.60 -0.32 -15.79
C TYR A 100 16.89 -0.16 -14.29
N LEU A 101 17.75 0.78 -13.94
CA LEU A 101 18.16 0.97 -12.56
C LEU A 101 17.07 1.62 -11.71
N ALA A 102 16.31 2.57 -12.26
CA ALA A 102 15.25 3.23 -11.52
C ALA A 102 14.20 2.22 -10.99
N PRO A 103 13.61 1.32 -11.80
CA PRO A 103 12.68 0.33 -11.28
C PRO A 103 13.32 -0.67 -10.30
N VAL A 104 14.54 -1.11 -10.52
CA VAL A 104 15.23 -2.03 -9.60
C VAL A 104 15.46 -1.37 -8.25
N VAL A 105 15.95 -0.15 -8.26
CA VAL A 105 16.23 0.59 -7.02
C VAL A 105 14.95 0.91 -6.25
N THR A 106 13.90 1.37 -6.92
CA THR A 106 12.61 1.64 -6.28
C THR A 106 11.94 0.37 -5.78
N TYR A 107 12.07 -0.75 -6.49
CA TYR A 107 11.61 -2.06 -6.05
C TYR A 107 12.28 -2.46 -4.73
N VAL A 108 13.61 -2.43 -4.69
CA VAL A 108 14.39 -2.80 -3.50
C VAL A 108 14.08 -1.87 -2.32
N LEU A 109 14.02 -0.56 -2.55
CA LEU A 109 13.63 0.39 -1.50
C LEU A 109 12.25 0.07 -0.92
N THR A 110 11.28 -0.19 -1.78
CA THR A 110 9.92 -0.51 -1.35
C THR A 110 9.84 -1.85 -0.64
N LEU A 111 10.62 -2.84 -1.07
CA LEU A 111 10.72 -4.14 -0.42
C LEU A 111 11.12 -4.00 1.06
N PHE A 112 12.12 -3.17 1.34
CA PHE A 112 12.59 -2.92 2.72
C PHE A 112 11.71 -1.98 3.51
N ALA A 113 11.11 -0.99 2.86
CA ALA A 113 10.27 0.00 3.53
C ALA A 113 8.80 -0.45 3.72
N GLY A 114 8.35 -1.49 3.01
CA GLY A 114 6.99 -2.01 3.10
C GLY A 114 5.89 -1.09 2.56
N THR A 115 6.26 0.03 1.93
CA THR A 115 5.32 1.03 1.43
C THR A 115 5.77 1.63 0.10
N GLY A 116 4.82 1.82 -0.83
CA GLY A 116 5.08 2.44 -2.13
C GLY A 116 5.45 3.93 -2.07
N HIS A 117 5.26 4.58 -0.92
CA HIS A 117 5.62 5.99 -0.74
C HIS A 117 7.12 6.26 -0.88
N THR A 118 7.97 5.26 -0.69
CA THR A 118 9.42 5.38 -0.90
C THR A 118 9.79 5.71 -2.35
N ALA A 119 8.98 5.26 -3.32
CA ALA A 119 9.18 5.64 -4.72
C ALA A 119 9.06 7.15 -4.94
N PHE A 120 8.17 7.83 -4.20
CA PHE A 120 7.99 9.28 -4.34
C PHE A 120 9.24 10.07 -3.94
N SER A 121 10.00 9.58 -2.98
CA SER A 121 11.28 10.18 -2.60
C SER A 121 12.33 10.09 -3.71
N MET A 122 12.19 9.12 -4.61
CA MET A 122 13.10 8.92 -5.74
C MET A 122 12.68 9.67 -7.00
N ILE A 123 11.44 10.18 -7.07
CA ILE A 123 10.94 10.90 -8.26
C ILE A 123 11.86 12.06 -8.68
N PRO A 124 12.26 12.99 -7.79
CA PRO A 124 13.11 14.10 -8.16
C PRO A 124 14.45 13.63 -8.74
N VAL A 125 15.07 12.64 -8.11
CA VAL A 125 16.36 12.07 -8.52
C VAL A 125 16.27 11.44 -9.91
N ILE A 126 15.23 10.62 -10.14
CA ILE A 126 15.02 9.97 -11.44
C ILE A 126 14.80 10.98 -12.54
N VAL A 127 14.01 12.04 -12.26
CA VAL A 127 13.78 13.15 -13.22
C VAL A 127 15.06 13.87 -13.59
N GLU A 128 15.85 14.21 -12.58
CA GLU A 128 17.10 14.93 -12.76
C GLU A 128 18.09 14.13 -13.60
N VAL A 129 18.37 12.88 -13.19
CA VAL A 129 19.30 12.00 -13.89
C VAL A 129 18.82 11.69 -15.33
N ALA A 130 17.52 11.49 -15.54
CA ALA A 130 16.98 11.27 -16.87
C ALA A 130 17.16 12.49 -17.78
N LYS A 131 16.93 13.72 -17.26
CA LYS A 131 17.15 14.97 -18.01
C LYS A 131 18.60 15.17 -18.37
N GLU A 132 19.54 14.90 -17.47
CA GLU A 132 20.98 14.97 -17.74
C GLU A 132 21.42 14.07 -18.90
N GLN A 133 20.71 12.97 -19.11
CA GLN A 133 20.99 12.00 -20.20
C GLN A 133 20.12 12.24 -21.46
N ASN A 134 19.34 13.32 -21.53
CA ASN A 134 18.36 13.57 -22.59
C ASN A 134 17.33 12.44 -22.76
N ILE A 135 17.04 11.72 -21.71
CA ILE A 135 16.00 10.68 -21.66
C ILE A 135 14.70 11.32 -21.17
N ARG A 136 13.57 10.97 -21.79
CA ARG A 136 12.26 11.42 -21.31
C ARG A 136 11.98 10.85 -19.93
N PRO A 137 11.82 11.67 -18.87
CA PRO A 137 11.65 11.19 -17.50
C PRO A 137 10.41 10.31 -17.31
N ALA A 138 9.39 10.46 -18.16
CA ALA A 138 8.16 9.67 -18.07
C ALA A 138 8.41 8.15 -18.16
N VAL A 139 9.40 7.71 -18.94
CA VAL A 139 9.70 6.28 -19.12
C VAL A 139 10.26 5.66 -17.84
N PRO A 140 11.42 6.10 -17.30
CA PRO A 140 11.95 5.51 -16.07
C PRO A 140 11.03 5.73 -14.86
N LEU A 141 10.29 6.85 -14.80
CA LEU A 141 9.33 7.11 -13.72
C LEU A 141 8.16 6.14 -13.71
N SER A 142 7.51 5.93 -14.86
CA SER A 142 6.36 5.03 -14.92
C SER A 142 6.74 3.60 -14.53
N ILE A 143 7.88 3.11 -15.04
CA ILE A 143 8.36 1.77 -14.72
C ILE A 143 8.77 1.67 -13.23
N ALA A 144 9.42 2.71 -12.70
CA ALA A 144 9.82 2.76 -11.30
C ALA A 144 8.62 2.76 -10.33
N VAL A 145 7.57 3.53 -10.65
CA VAL A 145 6.33 3.54 -9.85
C VAL A 145 5.63 2.17 -9.90
N VAL A 146 5.50 1.57 -11.08
CA VAL A 146 4.89 0.24 -11.21
C VAL A 146 5.70 -0.82 -10.43
N ALA A 147 7.03 -0.80 -10.57
CA ALA A 147 7.93 -1.72 -9.85
C ALA A 147 7.77 -1.57 -8.32
N SER A 148 7.67 -0.33 -7.83
CA SER A 148 7.41 -0.04 -6.42
C SER A 148 6.07 -0.61 -5.94
N GLN A 149 4.99 -0.50 -6.72
CA GLN A 149 3.69 -1.05 -6.33
C GLN A 149 3.71 -2.59 -6.29
N ILE A 150 4.40 -3.24 -7.24
CA ILE A 150 4.59 -4.70 -7.22
C ILE A 150 5.43 -5.12 -6.01
N ALA A 151 6.45 -4.35 -5.65
CA ALA A 151 7.32 -4.64 -4.51
C ALA A 151 6.58 -4.69 -3.16
N ILE A 152 5.44 -4.01 -3.02
CA ILE A 152 4.61 -4.07 -1.81
C ILE A 152 4.15 -5.51 -1.55
N THR A 153 3.81 -6.26 -2.60
CA THR A 153 3.34 -7.65 -2.46
C THR A 153 4.48 -8.63 -2.13
N ALA A 154 5.71 -8.25 -2.41
CA ALA A 154 6.90 -9.04 -2.07
C ALA A 154 7.52 -8.63 -0.73
N SER A 155 7.07 -7.52 -0.13
CA SER A 155 7.66 -7.00 1.09
C SER A 155 7.15 -7.73 2.34
N PRO A 156 8.03 -8.35 3.13
CA PRO A 156 7.63 -9.04 4.37
C PRO A 156 7.16 -8.08 5.46
N VAL A 157 7.45 -6.80 5.33
CA VAL A 157 7.03 -5.74 6.28
C VAL A 157 5.82 -4.94 5.79
N SER A 158 5.26 -5.31 4.64
CA SER A 158 4.04 -4.66 4.12
C SER A 158 2.81 -5.08 4.91
N ALA A 159 2.01 -4.11 5.31
CA ALA A 159 0.74 -4.36 5.99
C ALA A 159 -0.21 -5.27 5.16
N ALA A 160 -0.17 -5.14 3.83
CA ALA A 160 -0.98 -5.95 2.94
C ALA A 160 -0.57 -7.43 2.96
N VAL A 161 0.74 -7.72 2.98
CA VAL A 161 1.27 -9.10 3.04
C VAL A 161 1.00 -9.71 4.40
N ILE A 162 1.21 -8.96 5.49
CA ILE A 162 0.94 -9.41 6.85
C ILE A 162 -0.55 -9.75 7.03
N TYR A 163 -1.44 -8.90 6.54
CA TYR A 163 -2.88 -9.19 6.56
C TYR A 163 -3.22 -10.47 5.78
N MET A 164 -2.70 -10.58 4.56
CA MET A 164 -2.99 -11.72 3.70
C MET A 164 -2.43 -13.03 4.26
N SER A 165 -1.23 -13.03 4.84
CA SER A 165 -0.67 -14.20 5.51
C SER A 165 -1.55 -14.64 6.68
N GLY A 166 -2.03 -13.71 7.51
CA GLY A 166 -2.95 -14.02 8.61
C GLY A 166 -4.32 -14.58 8.15
N VAL A 167 -4.77 -14.17 6.95
CA VAL A 167 -5.97 -14.78 6.34
C VAL A 167 -5.67 -16.18 5.84
N LEU A 168 -4.56 -16.38 5.15
CA LEU A 168 -4.17 -17.68 4.58
C LEU A 168 -3.93 -18.74 5.66
N GLU A 169 -3.35 -18.36 6.80
CA GLU A 169 -3.17 -19.26 7.95
C GLU A 169 -4.50 -19.86 8.42
N LYS A 170 -5.59 -19.10 8.39
CA LYS A 170 -6.92 -19.61 8.75
C LYS A 170 -7.44 -20.69 7.80
N PHE A 171 -6.91 -20.74 6.58
CA PHE A 171 -7.21 -21.75 5.57
C PHE A 171 -6.16 -22.88 5.54
N GLY A 172 -5.26 -22.95 6.52
CA GLY A 172 -4.23 -23.99 6.63
C GLY A 172 -3.01 -23.77 5.72
N TRP A 173 -2.86 -22.59 5.14
CA TRP A 173 -1.69 -22.21 4.35
C TRP A 173 -0.74 -21.44 5.25
N SER A 174 0.40 -22.03 5.59
CA SER A 174 1.48 -21.29 6.27
C SER A 174 2.33 -20.56 5.23
N TYR A 175 2.63 -19.31 5.50
CA TYR A 175 3.64 -18.57 4.74
C TYR A 175 5.02 -19.14 5.13
N PRO A 176 5.88 -19.49 4.14
CA PRO A 176 7.21 -20.02 4.43
C PRO A 176 8.12 -18.99 5.11
#